data_8236143eb220d834920659c51131de9c
#
_entry.id   8236143eb220d834920659c51131de9c
#
_cell.length_a   1.000
_cell.length_b   1.000
_cell.length_c   1.000
_cell.angle_alpha   90.00
_cell.angle_beta   90.00
_cell.angle_gamma   90.00
#
_symmetry.space_group_name_H-M   'P 1'
#
loop_
_entity.id
_entity.type
_entity.pdbx_description
1 polymer ?
#
loop_
_entity_poly.entity_id
_entity_poly.type
_entity_poly.pdbx_seq_one_letter_code
_entity_poly.pdbx_strand_id
1 'polypeptide(L)'
;TLTEDQNGNVWMGTNDGVLVFNPADAFKSDFRLHHIKVPRNDGTNLADYLLNGIAVSHIAVDASNRKWICTNGSGLFLVSADGTTVISQFNTDNSPLLSDVVYRVCPDPYSNAVYVTTSNGMMIYRTNSTPGENSFSNVVAYPNPVRPDYYGLITITGLMENSLVKIADASGNVVKQLKSVGGECTWDGTVDGAERVK
;
A
#
# COMPACT_ATOMS: atom_id res chain seq x y z
N THR A 1 0.20 -15.38 -12.93
CA THR A 1 0.42 -15.53 -11.49
C THR A 1 -0.90 -15.53 -10.74
N LEU A 2 -0.96 -16.20 -9.59
CA LEU A 2 -2.13 -16.25 -8.70
C LEU A 2 -1.68 -15.94 -7.28
N THR A 3 -2.51 -15.19 -6.54
CA THR A 3 -2.27 -14.89 -5.12
C THR A 3 -3.62 -14.73 -4.41
N GLU A 4 -3.75 -15.24 -3.21
CA GLU A 4 -4.90 -15.04 -2.34
C GLU A 4 -4.67 -13.81 -1.46
N ASP A 5 -5.68 -12.96 -1.32
CA ASP A 5 -5.65 -11.83 -0.41
C ASP A 5 -6.21 -12.19 0.98
N GLN A 6 -6.07 -11.27 1.95
CA GLN A 6 -6.51 -11.51 3.32
C GLN A 6 -8.05 -11.62 3.47
N ASN A 7 -8.80 -11.26 2.43
CA ASN A 7 -10.26 -11.41 2.38
C ASN A 7 -10.69 -12.73 1.69
N GLY A 8 -9.73 -13.58 1.29
CA GLY A 8 -9.97 -14.83 0.60
C GLY A 8 -10.30 -14.67 -0.89
N ASN A 9 -10.06 -13.49 -1.49
CA ASN A 9 -10.18 -13.33 -2.94
C ASN A 9 -8.88 -13.72 -3.63
N VAL A 10 -9.01 -14.37 -4.78
CA VAL A 10 -7.87 -14.73 -5.63
C VAL A 10 -7.65 -13.66 -6.69
N TRP A 11 -6.44 -13.11 -6.70
CA TRP A 11 -5.95 -12.15 -7.66
C TRP A 11 -5.14 -12.86 -8.72
N MET A 12 -5.50 -12.66 -9.96
CA MET A 12 -4.86 -13.27 -11.13
C MET A 12 -4.17 -12.21 -11.97
N GLY A 13 -2.84 -12.25 -12.04
CA GLY A 13 -2.07 -11.45 -12.99
C GLY A 13 -2.00 -12.14 -14.34
N THR A 14 -2.37 -11.41 -15.37
CA THR A 14 -2.42 -11.85 -16.78
C THR A 14 -1.49 -11.01 -17.65
N ASN A 15 -1.44 -11.30 -18.95
CA ASN A 15 -0.74 -10.45 -19.93
C ASN A 15 -1.53 -9.17 -20.25
N ASP A 16 -2.76 -9.07 -19.76
CA ASP A 16 -3.68 -7.95 -19.99
C ASP A 16 -4.32 -7.49 -18.67
N GLY A 17 -3.46 -7.14 -17.70
CA GLY A 17 -3.88 -6.61 -16.41
C GLY A 17 -4.27 -7.67 -15.37
N VAL A 18 -5.19 -7.29 -14.49
CA VAL A 18 -5.54 -8.04 -13.28
C VAL A 18 -7.01 -8.46 -13.31
N LEU A 19 -7.24 -9.72 -12.95
CA LEU A 19 -8.56 -10.29 -12.72
C LEU A 19 -8.68 -10.73 -11.26
N VAL A 20 -9.88 -10.68 -10.71
CA VAL A 20 -10.16 -11.11 -9.33
C VAL A 20 -11.41 -11.97 -9.28
N PHE A 21 -11.42 -12.95 -8.40
CA PHE A 21 -12.59 -13.75 -8.10
C PHE A 21 -12.58 -14.26 -6.65
N ASN A 22 -13.76 -14.58 -6.13
CA ASN A 22 -13.89 -15.30 -4.87
C ASN A 22 -13.97 -16.81 -5.15
N PRO A 23 -13.12 -17.64 -4.54
CA PRO A 23 -13.15 -19.11 -4.75
C PRO A 23 -14.48 -19.75 -4.39
N ALA A 24 -15.24 -19.20 -3.43
CA ALA A 24 -16.56 -19.69 -3.07
C ALA A 24 -17.59 -19.57 -4.21
N ASP A 25 -17.33 -18.68 -5.16
CA ASP A 25 -18.19 -18.47 -6.34
C ASP A 25 -17.79 -19.34 -7.53
N ALA A 26 -16.61 -19.96 -7.51
CA ALA A 26 -16.01 -20.66 -8.66
C ALA A 26 -16.87 -21.83 -9.21
N PHE A 27 -17.74 -22.39 -8.37
CA PHE A 27 -18.62 -23.50 -8.75
C PHE A 27 -20.06 -23.07 -9.07
N LYS A 28 -20.35 -21.77 -9.04
CA LYS A 28 -21.65 -21.24 -9.43
C LYS A 28 -21.81 -21.23 -10.96
N SER A 29 -23.02 -21.49 -11.47
CA SER A 29 -23.28 -21.55 -12.90
C SER A 29 -23.10 -20.22 -13.64
N ASP A 30 -23.15 -19.11 -12.91
CA ASP A 30 -22.97 -17.74 -13.37
C ASP A 30 -21.59 -17.16 -13.04
N PHE A 31 -20.65 -18.01 -12.63
CA PHE A 31 -19.28 -17.58 -12.29
C PHE A 31 -18.64 -16.78 -13.42
N ARG A 32 -18.05 -15.65 -13.03
CA ARG A 32 -17.26 -14.77 -13.93
C ARG A 32 -16.04 -14.25 -13.19
N LEU A 33 -14.95 -14.14 -13.93
CA LEU A 33 -13.80 -13.37 -13.51
C LEU A 33 -14.10 -11.87 -13.65
N HIS A 34 -13.71 -11.08 -12.70
CA HIS A 34 -13.99 -9.66 -12.67
C HIS A 34 -12.70 -8.83 -12.85
N HIS A 35 -12.76 -7.86 -13.75
CA HIS A 35 -11.78 -6.78 -13.79
C HIS A 35 -12.11 -5.77 -12.69
N ILE A 36 -11.09 -5.30 -11.97
CA ILE A 36 -11.26 -4.22 -11.02
C ILE A 36 -11.34 -2.90 -11.77
N LYS A 37 -12.32 -2.08 -11.44
CA LYS A 37 -12.51 -0.75 -12.01
C LYS A 37 -11.83 0.29 -11.14
N VAL A 38 -10.95 1.08 -11.74
CA VAL A 38 -10.26 2.21 -11.11
C VAL A 38 -10.91 3.50 -11.63
N PRO A 39 -11.54 4.31 -10.76
CA PRO A 39 -12.13 5.60 -11.16
C PRO A 39 -11.05 6.52 -11.75
N ARG A 40 -11.36 7.23 -12.81
CA ARG A 40 -10.41 8.16 -13.46
C ARG A 40 -10.14 9.41 -12.65
N ASN A 41 -11.05 9.81 -11.77
CA ASN A 41 -10.96 11.04 -10.95
C ASN A 41 -10.70 12.33 -11.77
N ASP A 42 -11.13 12.34 -13.01
CA ASP A 42 -10.99 13.45 -13.98
C ASP A 42 -12.25 14.30 -14.11
N GLY A 43 -13.20 14.14 -13.18
CA GLY A 43 -14.51 14.79 -13.19
C GLY A 43 -15.55 14.07 -14.05
N THR A 44 -15.19 13.00 -14.75
CA THR A 44 -16.11 12.09 -15.43
C THR A 44 -16.52 10.95 -14.50
N ASN A 45 -17.66 10.31 -14.77
CA ASN A 45 -18.07 9.08 -14.05
C ASN A 45 -17.56 7.82 -14.78
N LEU A 46 -16.33 7.90 -15.33
CA LEU A 46 -15.70 6.81 -16.06
C LEU A 46 -14.63 6.10 -15.18
N ALA A 47 -14.40 4.84 -15.48
CA ALA A 47 -13.38 4.03 -14.84
C ALA A 47 -12.62 3.22 -15.90
N ASP A 48 -11.33 3.00 -15.65
CA ASP A 48 -10.50 2.05 -16.40
C ASP A 48 -10.39 0.73 -15.66
N TYR A 49 -9.98 -0.32 -16.33
CA TYR A 49 -9.62 -1.57 -15.65
C TYR A 49 -8.21 -1.48 -15.08
N LEU A 50 -8.02 -2.05 -13.90
CA LEU A 50 -6.72 -2.05 -13.22
C LEU A 50 -5.65 -2.68 -14.11
N LEU A 51 -4.63 -1.89 -14.44
CA LEU A 51 -3.48 -2.27 -15.28
C LEU A 51 -3.87 -2.86 -16.66
N ASN A 52 -4.97 -2.39 -17.25
CA ASN A 52 -5.42 -2.83 -18.57
C ASN A 52 -4.30 -2.65 -19.62
N GLY A 53 -4.03 -3.68 -20.42
CA GLY A 53 -2.97 -3.68 -21.42
C GLY A 53 -1.55 -3.89 -20.86
N ILE A 54 -1.40 -4.11 -19.54
CA ILE A 54 -0.09 -4.29 -18.89
C ILE A 54 0.10 -5.76 -18.50
N ALA A 55 1.21 -6.35 -18.94
CA ALA A 55 1.57 -7.71 -18.60
C ALA A 55 2.06 -7.81 -17.14
N VAL A 56 1.34 -8.55 -16.31
CA VAL A 56 1.63 -8.76 -14.90
C VAL A 56 2.46 -10.02 -14.72
N SER A 57 3.66 -9.88 -14.14
CA SER A 57 4.59 -10.99 -13.86
C SER A 57 4.34 -11.63 -12.50
N HIS A 58 4.05 -10.83 -11.46
CA HIS A 58 3.83 -11.32 -10.11
C HIS A 58 2.91 -10.39 -9.31
N ILE A 59 2.17 -10.95 -8.36
CA ILE A 59 1.38 -10.21 -7.36
C ILE A 59 1.74 -10.74 -5.98
N ALA A 60 2.00 -9.86 -5.03
CA ALA A 60 2.12 -10.18 -3.61
C ALA A 60 1.25 -9.27 -2.76
N VAL A 61 0.76 -9.82 -1.65
CA VAL A 61 -0.08 -9.11 -0.68
C VAL A 61 0.77 -8.73 0.52
N ASP A 62 0.72 -7.48 0.95
CA ASP A 62 1.40 -7.02 2.15
C ASP A 62 0.52 -7.15 3.42
N ALA A 63 1.09 -6.78 4.55
CA ALA A 63 0.44 -6.86 5.84
C ALA A 63 -0.84 -6.02 5.95
N SER A 64 -1.00 -4.99 5.13
CA SER A 64 -2.20 -4.13 5.05
C SER A 64 -3.13 -4.53 3.91
N ASN A 65 -3.05 -5.78 3.47
CA ASN A 65 -3.83 -6.30 2.34
C ASN A 65 -3.66 -5.51 1.03
N ARG A 66 -2.65 -4.62 0.91
CA ARG A 66 -2.34 -3.93 -0.34
C ARG A 66 -1.68 -4.91 -1.30
N LYS A 67 -1.80 -4.65 -2.59
CA LYS A 67 -1.24 -5.50 -3.63
C LYS A 67 -0.03 -4.84 -4.25
N TRP A 68 1.10 -5.51 -4.17
CA TRP A 68 2.31 -5.20 -4.90
C TRP A 68 2.28 -5.97 -6.21
N ILE A 69 2.22 -5.26 -7.33
CA ILE A 69 2.04 -5.85 -8.65
C ILE A 69 3.27 -5.56 -9.50
N CYS A 70 3.99 -6.61 -9.85
CA CYS A 70 5.14 -6.57 -10.74
C CYS A 70 4.69 -6.66 -12.20
N THR A 71 5.34 -5.91 -13.06
CA THR A 71 5.02 -5.88 -14.50
C THR A 71 6.23 -6.17 -15.37
N ASN A 72 5.96 -6.57 -16.59
CA ASN A 72 6.99 -6.79 -17.60
C ASN A 72 7.15 -5.51 -18.44
N GLY A 73 7.83 -4.49 -17.89
CA GLY A 73 8.19 -3.27 -18.62
C GLY A 73 7.46 -2.00 -18.20
N SER A 74 6.58 -2.05 -17.17
CA SER A 74 5.91 -0.85 -16.62
C SER A 74 6.26 -0.60 -15.15
N GLY A 75 7.27 -1.29 -14.63
CA GLY A 75 7.74 -1.16 -13.26
C GLY A 75 6.89 -1.93 -12.24
N LEU A 76 6.84 -1.40 -11.02
CA LEU A 76 6.19 -1.97 -9.85
C LEU A 76 5.04 -1.07 -9.41
N PHE A 77 3.87 -1.65 -9.16
CA PHE A 77 2.70 -0.92 -8.67
C PHE A 77 2.36 -1.34 -7.25
N LEU A 78 1.99 -0.36 -6.43
CA LEU A 78 1.34 -0.56 -5.14
C LEU A 78 -0.11 -0.12 -5.25
N VAL A 79 -1.02 -1.03 -4.94
CA VAL A 79 -2.47 -0.84 -5.12
C VAL A 79 -3.18 -1.04 -3.80
N SER A 80 -4.27 -0.31 -3.57
CA SER A 80 -5.10 -0.42 -2.37
C SER A 80 -5.62 -1.84 -2.13
N ALA A 81 -6.07 -2.10 -0.91
CA ALA A 81 -6.57 -3.42 -0.51
C ALA A 81 -7.74 -3.91 -1.38
N ASP A 82 -8.61 -3.01 -1.82
CA ASP A 82 -9.75 -3.28 -2.70
C ASP A 82 -9.41 -3.20 -4.21
N GLY A 83 -8.20 -2.73 -4.55
CA GLY A 83 -7.73 -2.58 -5.92
C GLY A 83 -8.26 -1.36 -6.69
N THR A 84 -9.06 -0.52 -6.05
CA THR A 84 -9.71 0.62 -6.74
C THR A 84 -8.80 1.84 -6.88
N THR A 85 -7.65 1.84 -6.20
CA THR A 85 -6.70 2.96 -6.20
C THR A 85 -5.28 2.47 -6.43
N VAL A 86 -4.59 3.03 -7.42
CA VAL A 86 -3.14 2.91 -7.55
C VAL A 86 -2.51 3.92 -6.58
N ILE A 87 -1.92 3.42 -5.49
CA ILE A 87 -1.28 4.22 -4.45
C ILE A 87 0.03 4.80 -4.97
N SER A 88 0.83 3.97 -5.64
CA SER A 88 2.12 4.37 -6.22
C SER A 88 2.49 3.49 -7.40
N GLN A 89 3.18 4.09 -8.36
CA GLN A 89 3.90 3.39 -9.42
C GLN A 89 5.37 3.73 -9.30
N PHE A 90 6.22 2.73 -9.30
CA PHE A 90 7.67 2.85 -9.29
C PHE A 90 8.22 2.38 -10.62
N ASN A 91 8.99 3.23 -11.28
CA ASN A 91 9.71 2.94 -12.50
C ASN A 91 11.12 3.55 -12.44
N THR A 92 11.93 3.31 -13.45
CA THR A 92 13.30 3.80 -13.51
C THR A 92 13.41 5.32 -13.63
N ASP A 93 12.33 6.00 -14.05
CA ASP A 93 12.30 7.46 -14.21
C ASP A 93 11.95 8.19 -12.91
N ASN A 94 11.14 7.56 -12.04
CA ASN A 94 10.60 8.22 -10.83
C ASN A 94 11.12 7.64 -9.51
N SER A 95 11.91 6.57 -9.56
CA SER A 95 12.36 5.85 -8.36
C SER A 95 13.73 5.19 -8.60
N PRO A 96 14.44 4.75 -7.55
CA PRO A 96 15.68 4.00 -7.68
C PRO A 96 15.47 2.55 -8.14
N LEU A 97 14.34 2.22 -8.76
CA LEU A 97 14.07 0.89 -9.32
C LEU A 97 15.14 0.56 -10.39
N LEU A 98 15.74 -0.63 -10.29
CA LEU A 98 16.86 -1.02 -11.15
C LEU A 98 16.45 -1.31 -12.59
N SER A 99 15.19 -1.69 -12.84
CA SER A 99 14.60 -1.94 -14.15
C SER A 99 13.08 -1.98 -14.08
N ASP A 100 12.41 -1.55 -15.16
CA ASP A 100 10.95 -1.64 -15.29
C ASP A 100 10.45 -3.06 -15.57
N VAL A 101 11.35 -3.99 -15.88
CA VAL A 101 11.05 -5.42 -15.91
C VAL A 101 11.23 -5.98 -14.51
N VAL A 102 10.12 -6.12 -13.79
CA VAL A 102 10.11 -6.61 -12.42
C VAL A 102 9.58 -8.04 -12.39
N TYR A 103 10.39 -8.95 -11.85
CA TYR A 103 10.05 -10.37 -11.84
C TYR A 103 9.21 -10.76 -10.65
N ARG A 104 9.65 -10.37 -9.45
CA ARG A 104 8.98 -10.74 -8.19
C ARG A 104 9.14 -9.67 -7.14
N VAL A 105 8.17 -9.66 -6.25
CA VAL A 105 8.16 -8.87 -5.02
C VAL A 105 7.81 -9.78 -3.85
N CYS A 106 8.45 -9.56 -2.71
CA CYS A 106 8.19 -10.28 -1.48
C CYS A 106 8.18 -9.28 -0.30
N PRO A 107 6.99 -8.85 0.14
CA PRO A 107 6.86 -8.11 1.39
C PRO A 107 7.30 -8.97 2.56
N ASP A 108 8.11 -8.43 3.47
CA ASP A 108 8.52 -9.11 4.69
C ASP A 108 7.34 -9.07 5.69
N PRO A 109 6.87 -10.23 6.19
CA PRO A 109 5.75 -10.27 7.12
C PRO A 109 6.09 -9.73 8.52
N TYR A 110 7.37 -9.49 8.83
CA TYR A 110 7.82 -9.08 10.18
C TYR A 110 8.42 -7.68 10.21
N SER A 111 8.61 -7.05 9.07
CA SER A 111 9.20 -5.72 8.96
C SER A 111 8.55 -4.91 7.84
N ASN A 112 8.96 -3.65 7.70
CA ASN A 112 8.54 -2.79 6.60
C ASN A 112 9.39 -2.96 5.32
N ALA A 113 10.17 -4.03 5.21
CA ALA A 113 10.98 -4.31 4.04
C ALA A 113 10.15 -4.99 2.95
N VAL A 114 10.42 -4.62 1.71
CA VAL A 114 9.88 -5.26 0.52
C VAL A 114 11.05 -5.60 -0.41
N TYR A 115 11.26 -6.87 -0.64
CA TYR A 115 12.32 -7.36 -1.54
C TYR A 115 11.78 -7.37 -2.96
N VAL A 116 12.50 -6.74 -3.88
CA VAL A 116 12.11 -6.60 -5.28
C VAL A 116 13.20 -7.14 -6.18
N THR A 117 12.86 -8.08 -7.08
CA THR A 117 13.78 -8.60 -8.08
C THR A 117 13.40 -8.11 -9.46
N THR A 118 14.38 -7.59 -10.18
CA THR A 118 14.24 -7.03 -11.53
C THR A 118 15.19 -7.72 -12.49
N SER A 119 15.11 -7.40 -13.79
CA SER A 119 16.08 -7.88 -14.78
C SER A 119 17.52 -7.43 -14.49
N ASN A 120 17.71 -6.34 -13.75
CA ASN A 120 19.01 -5.73 -13.47
C ASN A 120 19.50 -5.97 -12.03
N GLY A 121 18.85 -6.87 -11.28
CA GLY A 121 19.27 -7.23 -9.93
C GLY A 121 18.15 -7.15 -8.91
N MET A 122 18.52 -7.22 -7.63
CA MET A 122 17.62 -7.18 -6.48
C MET A 122 17.83 -5.90 -5.68
N MET A 123 16.73 -5.37 -5.15
CA MET A 123 16.74 -4.24 -4.23
C MET A 123 15.78 -4.46 -3.06
N ILE A 124 15.96 -3.67 -2.02
CA ILE A 124 15.06 -3.62 -0.87
C ILE A 124 14.42 -2.24 -0.84
N TYR A 125 13.10 -2.22 -0.85
CA TYR A 125 12.30 -1.03 -0.63
C TYR A 125 11.76 -1.04 0.80
N ARG A 126 11.73 0.12 1.48
CA ARG A 126 11.07 0.26 2.78
C ARG A 126 9.71 0.90 2.57
N THR A 127 8.68 0.18 2.92
CA THR A 127 7.29 0.66 2.89
C THR A 127 6.89 1.30 4.22
N ASN A 128 5.79 2.01 4.23
CA ASN A 128 5.15 2.53 5.44
C ASN A 128 4.06 1.59 5.99
N SER A 129 4.14 0.30 5.68
CA SER A 129 3.20 -0.70 6.16
C SER A 129 3.94 -1.73 6.97
N THR A 130 3.61 -1.78 8.25
CA THR A 130 3.97 -2.86 9.17
C THR A 130 2.73 -3.68 9.49
N PRO A 131 2.88 -4.95 9.91
CA PRO A 131 1.73 -5.71 10.40
C PRO A 131 0.97 -4.95 11.48
N GLY A 132 -0.37 -4.95 11.42
CA GLY A 132 -1.20 -4.40 12.49
C GLY A 132 -1.08 -5.26 13.75
N GLU A 133 -0.99 -4.61 14.90
CA GLU A 133 -1.03 -5.28 16.20
C GLU A 133 -2.45 -5.74 16.56
N ASN A 134 -2.57 -6.66 17.51
CA ASN A 134 -3.85 -7.11 18.02
C ASN A 134 -4.36 -6.26 19.22
N SER A 135 -3.55 -5.32 19.68
CA SER A 135 -3.88 -4.43 20.80
C SER A 135 -3.01 -3.17 20.74
N PHE A 136 -3.39 -2.14 21.49
CA PHE A 136 -2.63 -0.89 21.60
C PHE A 136 -1.59 -0.88 22.72
N SER A 137 -1.16 -2.06 23.22
CA SER A 137 -0.24 -2.15 24.37
C SER A 137 1.17 -1.63 24.08
N ASN A 138 1.58 -1.59 22.82
CA ASN A 138 2.93 -1.24 22.39
C ASN A 138 2.98 0.02 21.52
N VAL A 139 2.03 0.92 21.65
CA VAL A 139 2.00 2.15 20.84
C VAL A 139 3.16 3.06 21.24
N VAL A 140 4.00 3.40 20.26
CA VAL A 140 5.16 4.28 20.42
C VAL A 140 5.17 5.31 19.31
N ALA A 141 5.47 6.57 19.66
CA ALA A 141 5.73 7.63 18.69
C ALA A 141 7.23 7.99 18.71
N TYR A 142 7.83 8.15 17.54
CA TYR A 142 9.24 8.56 17.43
C TYR A 142 9.47 9.48 16.21
N PRO A 143 10.44 10.42 16.31
CA PRO A 143 11.23 10.74 17.49
C PRO A 143 10.36 11.34 18.60
N ASN A 144 10.67 11.00 19.86
CA ASN A 144 10.04 11.58 21.02
C ASN A 144 11.11 11.81 22.12
N PRO A 145 11.46 13.07 22.47
CA PRO A 145 10.85 14.31 21.97
C PRO A 145 11.26 14.64 20.52
N VAL A 146 10.39 15.39 19.84
CA VAL A 146 10.71 15.99 18.54
C VAL A 146 11.58 17.22 18.76
N ARG A 147 12.81 17.24 18.21
CA ARG A 147 13.72 18.39 18.32
C ARG A 147 13.27 19.53 17.40
N PRO A 148 13.56 20.79 17.76
CA PRO A 148 13.17 21.96 16.94
C PRO A 148 13.75 21.96 15.52
N ASP A 149 14.90 21.31 15.32
CA ASP A 149 15.63 21.18 14.06
C ASP A 149 15.26 19.94 13.26
N TYR A 150 14.33 19.12 13.76
CA TYR A 150 13.84 17.92 13.07
C TYR A 150 12.66 18.24 12.18
N TYR A 151 12.83 18.08 10.87
CA TYR A 151 11.78 18.31 9.84
C TYR A 151 11.28 17.02 9.17
N GLY A 152 11.68 15.86 9.66
CA GLY A 152 11.23 14.57 9.18
C GLY A 152 9.83 14.20 9.69
N LEU A 153 9.38 13.04 9.26
CA LEU A 153 8.10 12.46 9.69
C LEU A 153 8.19 11.92 11.13
N ILE A 154 7.16 12.15 11.90
CA ILE A 154 6.92 11.51 13.20
C ILE A 154 6.15 10.24 12.92
N THR A 155 6.71 9.10 13.29
CA THR A 155 6.10 7.80 13.06
C THR A 155 5.45 7.29 14.34
N ILE A 156 4.24 6.81 14.26
CA ILE A 156 3.50 6.18 15.34
C ILE A 156 3.29 4.72 14.97
N THR A 157 3.84 3.81 15.78
CA THR A 157 3.82 2.36 15.56
C THR A 157 3.10 1.62 16.67
N GLY A 158 2.92 0.31 16.53
CA GLY A 158 2.21 -0.53 17.50
C GLY A 158 0.69 -0.34 17.43
N LEU A 159 0.18 0.09 16.29
CA LEU A 159 -1.23 0.31 16.05
C LEU A 159 -1.92 -0.97 15.54
N MET A 160 -3.20 -1.08 15.77
CA MET A 160 -4.06 -2.02 15.05
C MET A 160 -4.31 -1.47 13.64
N GLU A 161 -4.60 -2.34 12.71
CA GLU A 161 -4.93 -1.94 11.35
C GLU A 161 -6.18 -1.04 11.30
N ASN A 162 -6.17 -0.05 10.41
CA ASN A 162 -7.26 0.91 10.22
C ASN A 162 -7.62 1.74 11.48
N SER A 163 -6.72 1.85 12.44
CA SER A 163 -6.93 2.64 13.65
C SER A 163 -7.04 4.14 13.37
N LEU A 164 -7.98 4.80 14.02
CA LEU A 164 -8.07 6.25 14.02
C LEU A 164 -7.15 6.82 15.10
N VAL A 165 -6.07 7.48 14.67
CA VAL A 165 -5.11 8.17 15.54
C VAL A 165 -5.47 9.64 15.61
N LYS A 166 -5.66 10.16 16.83
CA LYS A 166 -5.90 11.58 17.09
C LYS A 166 -4.71 12.16 17.83
N ILE A 167 -4.13 13.19 17.27
CA ILE A 167 -3.07 13.98 17.90
C ILE A 167 -3.72 15.22 18.47
N ALA A 168 -3.52 15.46 19.78
CA ALA A 168 -4.09 16.58 20.49
C ALA A 168 -3.01 17.42 21.16
N ASP A 169 -3.29 18.69 21.39
CA ASP A 169 -2.48 19.56 22.25
C ASP A 169 -2.67 19.23 23.74
N ALA A 170 -1.90 19.88 24.61
CA ALA A 170 -2.00 19.68 26.06
C ALA A 170 -3.36 20.09 26.68
N SER A 171 -4.17 20.86 25.96
CA SER A 171 -5.52 21.27 26.35
C SER A 171 -6.60 20.29 25.87
N GLY A 172 -6.21 19.27 25.08
CA GLY A 172 -7.11 18.26 24.54
C GLY A 172 -7.74 18.63 23.18
N ASN A 173 -7.35 19.75 22.55
CA ASN A 173 -7.83 20.08 21.21
C ASN A 173 -7.16 19.19 20.18
N VAL A 174 -7.94 18.57 19.31
CA VAL A 174 -7.41 17.71 18.24
C VAL A 174 -6.78 18.57 17.16
N VAL A 175 -5.46 18.42 16.97
CA VAL A 175 -4.65 19.11 15.95
C VAL A 175 -4.58 18.34 14.64
N LYS A 176 -4.64 17.00 14.70
CA LYS A 176 -4.59 16.13 13.51
C LYS A 176 -5.32 14.83 13.76
N GLN A 177 -5.95 14.31 12.71
CA GLN A 177 -6.49 12.96 12.68
C GLN A 177 -5.82 12.20 11.53
N LEU A 178 -5.36 10.98 11.83
CA LEU A 178 -4.68 10.10 10.90
C LEU A 178 -5.32 8.71 10.97
N LYS A 179 -5.15 7.95 9.91
CA LYS A 179 -5.55 6.54 9.88
C LYS A 179 -4.31 5.68 9.73
N SER A 180 -4.21 4.61 10.52
CA SER A 180 -3.09 3.68 10.37
C SER A 180 -3.20 2.88 9.08
N VAL A 181 -2.03 2.55 8.52
CA VAL A 181 -1.85 1.61 7.42
C VAL A 181 -1.06 0.44 7.97
N GLY A 182 -1.74 -0.68 8.21
CA GLY A 182 -1.18 -1.73 9.06
C GLY A 182 -0.99 -1.22 10.49
N GLY A 183 0.17 -1.50 11.06
CA GLY A 183 0.54 -1.16 12.43
C GLY A 183 1.12 0.24 12.63
N GLU A 184 1.12 1.12 11.61
CA GLU A 184 1.74 2.44 11.73
C GLU A 184 0.99 3.55 11.01
N CYS A 185 1.26 4.79 11.42
CA CYS A 185 0.94 6.00 10.65
C CYS A 185 2.04 7.03 10.82
N THR A 186 2.12 7.98 9.91
CA THR A 186 3.12 9.06 9.93
C THR A 186 2.47 10.43 9.96
N TRP A 187 3.12 11.36 10.65
CA TRP A 187 2.72 12.75 10.75
C TRP A 187 3.91 13.68 10.45
N ASP A 188 3.67 14.70 9.66
CA ASP A 188 4.67 15.70 9.28
C ASP A 188 4.88 16.82 10.34
N GLY A 189 4.15 16.75 11.45
CA GLY A 189 4.20 17.76 12.50
C GLY A 189 3.40 19.02 12.20
N THR A 190 2.57 19.04 11.16
CA THR A 190 1.77 20.21 10.78
C THR A 190 0.29 20.06 11.12
N VAL A 191 -0.39 21.20 11.27
CA VAL A 191 -1.85 21.29 11.31
C VAL A 191 -2.35 21.52 9.88
N ASP A 192 -3.08 20.55 9.33
CA ASP A 192 -3.67 20.61 7.99
C ASP A 192 -2.74 21.11 6.86
N GLY A 193 -1.44 20.77 6.98
CA GLY A 193 -0.43 21.05 5.95
C GLY A 193 0.09 22.50 5.91
N ALA A 194 -0.31 23.36 6.83
CA ALA A 194 0.04 24.77 6.78
C ALA A 194 1.08 25.20 7.83
N GLU A 195 0.91 24.86 9.11
CA GLU A 195 1.74 25.34 10.18
C GLU A 195 2.24 24.20 11.07
N ARG A 196 3.52 24.21 11.43
CA ARG A 196 4.08 23.21 12.32
C ARG A 196 3.67 23.49 13.76
N VAL A 197 3.23 22.45 14.46
CA VAL A 197 2.92 22.51 15.89
C VAL A 197 4.19 22.80 16.66
N LYS A 198 4.12 23.78 17.59
CA LYS A 198 5.23 24.18 18.48
C LYS A 198 5.30 23.29 19.71
#